data_d401a4e142f10022e8aaa291d5cb242f
#
_entry.id   d401a4e142f10022e8aaa291d5cb242f
#
_cell.length_a   1.000
_cell.length_b   1.000
_cell.length_c   1.000
_cell.angle_alpha   90.00
_cell.angle_beta   90.00
_cell.angle_gamma   90.00
#
_symmetry.space_group_name_H-M   'P 1'
#
loop_
_entity.id
_entity.type
_entity.pdbx_description
1 polymer ?
#
loop_
_entity_poly.entity_id
_entity_poly.type
_entity_poly.pdbx_seq_one_letter_code
_entity_poly.pdbx_strand_id
1 'polypeptide(L)'
;MYLKVSAEGYEKGDYAMSIGYPGFTERDATSMQIWERQNVLNPPLIKVRTTRQEILQKFTREDESLRIKYAEKFASSANYCKNSIGVNQWIEDLDVCKKKVEQEQEFLNSCENDSARQAYAGMLQTMEKGIKEMARYRLALGYYVEIRNGCEMLNFISGFGRSVPHVMKEKGASMRNFVVNVKMYYKDYSEKVDRAVTKALLKLIQDDLDADLQPNFIEALKADYNGDIDRFVDKMYEQSAFASEERLLAALENPNWKVEDDFAYKIAGQMEKKDREIFALVSKKLDVVRRTQYQYNKGRLNFHQEDYYPDADKTIRLSYGTICDLPLGNGTVKPYQTRLSGVIAKADVNMGNPDFDLPEKLRTLWESKDFGRYGENGDLPADFIMNGDVTGGNSGSPLLNAKGELIGLVFDCNWESMTRDFNFDQDLHRVICLDVRYLLFITEKYARVNYIIAEILGK
;
A
#
# COMPACT_ATOMS: atom_id res chain seq x y z
N MET A 1 -1.93 24.28 24.34
CA MET A 1 -2.48 23.08 25.00
C MET A 1 -1.76 21.88 24.38
N TYR A 2 -1.26 20.97 25.18
CA TYR A 2 -0.54 19.76 24.74
C TYR A 2 -1.13 18.53 25.44
N LEU A 3 -0.97 17.36 24.85
CA LEU A 3 -1.38 16.10 25.45
C LEU A 3 -0.39 15.72 26.56
N LYS A 4 -0.89 15.44 27.76
CA LYS A 4 -0.07 14.90 28.84
C LYS A 4 0.35 13.49 28.48
N VAL A 5 1.64 13.18 28.61
CA VAL A 5 2.17 11.83 28.38
C VAL A 5 2.14 11.05 29.68
N SER A 6 1.56 9.84 29.67
CA SER A 6 1.51 8.93 30.80
C SER A 6 2.43 7.74 30.62
N ALA A 7 3.43 7.62 31.48
CA ALA A 7 4.30 6.45 31.57
C ALA A 7 3.83 5.44 32.65
N GLU A 8 2.63 5.59 33.18
CA GLU A 8 2.08 4.73 34.28
C GLU A 8 1.70 3.33 33.77
N GLY A 9 1.55 3.18 32.43
CA GLY A 9 1.11 1.93 31.82
C GLY A 9 -0.41 1.84 31.67
N TYR A 10 -0.89 0.65 31.39
CA TYR A 10 -2.29 0.29 31.15
C TYR A 10 -2.48 -1.20 31.45
N GLU A 11 -3.73 -1.61 31.64
CA GLU A 11 -4.11 -3.00 31.87
C GLU A 11 -5.07 -3.50 30.78
N LYS A 12 -5.22 -4.82 30.69
CA LYS A 12 -6.25 -5.44 29.87
C LYS A 12 -7.64 -5.00 30.31
N GLY A 13 -8.44 -4.53 29.36
CA GLY A 13 -9.79 -4.01 29.60
C GLY A 13 -9.84 -2.49 29.69
N ASP A 14 -8.69 -1.80 29.79
CA ASP A 14 -8.67 -0.35 29.84
C ASP A 14 -9.21 0.26 28.54
N TYR A 15 -9.94 1.37 28.70
CA TYR A 15 -10.43 2.18 27.59
C TYR A 15 -9.26 2.88 26.89
N ALA A 16 -9.30 2.86 25.58
CA ALA A 16 -8.37 3.60 24.75
C ALA A 16 -9.09 4.26 23.55
N MET A 17 -8.64 5.46 23.17
CA MET A 17 -9.19 6.17 22.02
C MET A 17 -8.08 6.82 21.19
N SER A 18 -8.30 6.88 19.88
CA SER A 18 -7.41 7.55 18.92
C SER A 18 -8.14 8.63 18.15
N ILE A 19 -7.51 9.77 17.97
CA ILE A 19 -7.98 10.85 17.11
C ILE A 19 -7.03 10.94 15.92
N GLY A 20 -7.56 10.72 14.71
CA GLY A 20 -6.72 10.68 13.53
C GLY A 20 -7.48 10.95 12.23
N TYR A 21 -6.80 10.75 11.12
CA TYR A 21 -7.31 11.00 9.77
C TYR A 21 -7.28 9.68 8.97
N PRO A 22 -8.20 8.73 9.24
CA PRO A 22 -8.29 7.50 8.46
C PRO A 22 -8.49 7.80 6.98
N GLY A 23 -7.84 7.03 6.12
CA GLY A 23 -7.85 7.22 4.68
C GLY A 23 -9.23 7.00 4.06
N PHE A 24 -9.41 5.84 3.44
CA PHE A 24 -10.68 5.48 2.82
C PHE A 24 -11.12 4.09 3.29
N THR A 25 -12.40 3.96 3.60
CA THR A 25 -13.08 2.67 3.79
C THR A 25 -14.15 2.50 2.73
N GLU A 26 -14.63 1.28 2.53
CA GLU A 26 -15.65 0.90 1.56
C GLU A 26 -16.65 -0.06 2.23
N ARG A 27 -17.17 0.32 3.40
CA ARG A 27 -18.07 -0.51 4.22
C ARG A 27 -19.37 -0.85 3.48
N ASP A 28 -19.80 0.05 2.61
CA ASP A 28 -20.96 -0.12 1.76
C ASP A 28 -20.67 -0.81 0.43
N ALA A 29 -19.47 -1.37 0.24
CA ALA A 29 -19.17 -2.17 -0.94
C ALA A 29 -20.11 -3.37 -1.05
N THR A 30 -20.61 -3.61 -2.27
CA THR A 30 -21.46 -4.77 -2.59
C THR A 30 -20.61 -6.04 -2.68
N SER A 31 -21.29 -7.20 -2.58
CA SER A 31 -20.66 -8.51 -2.76
C SER A 31 -19.87 -8.60 -4.07
N MET A 32 -20.41 -8.02 -5.16
CA MET A 32 -19.76 -8.02 -6.47
C MET A 32 -18.51 -7.11 -6.51
N GLN A 33 -18.47 -6.03 -5.75
CA GLN A 33 -17.28 -5.19 -5.63
C GLN A 33 -16.16 -5.87 -4.81
N ILE A 34 -16.52 -6.65 -3.80
CA ILE A 34 -15.56 -7.49 -3.07
C ILE A 34 -14.99 -8.56 -4.00
N TRP A 35 -15.85 -9.24 -4.78
CA TRP A 35 -15.42 -10.17 -5.80
C TRP A 35 -14.47 -9.52 -6.83
N GLU A 36 -14.78 -8.32 -7.30
CA GLU A 36 -13.94 -7.58 -8.23
C GLU A 36 -12.55 -7.27 -7.64
N ARG A 37 -12.51 -6.83 -6.37
CA ARG A 37 -11.25 -6.59 -5.67
C ARG A 37 -10.37 -7.83 -5.64
N GLN A 38 -10.93 -8.97 -5.24
CA GLN A 38 -10.22 -10.23 -5.10
C GLN A 38 -9.76 -10.81 -6.44
N ASN A 39 -10.62 -10.75 -7.47
CA ASN A 39 -10.41 -11.50 -8.71
C ASN A 39 -9.93 -10.65 -9.89
N VAL A 40 -10.02 -9.32 -9.80
CA VAL A 40 -9.71 -8.42 -10.92
C VAL A 40 -8.64 -7.40 -10.55
N LEU A 41 -8.76 -6.74 -9.37
CA LEU A 41 -7.87 -5.62 -9.03
C LEU A 41 -6.59 -6.05 -8.33
N ASN A 42 -6.69 -6.98 -7.38
CA ASN A 42 -5.54 -7.46 -6.62
C ASN A 42 -4.58 -8.36 -7.43
N PRO A 43 -5.04 -9.28 -8.33
CA PRO A 43 -4.16 -10.20 -9.01
C PRO A 43 -3.02 -9.54 -9.82
N PRO A 44 -3.25 -8.52 -10.66
CA PRO A 44 -2.17 -7.84 -11.37
C PRO A 44 -1.15 -7.21 -10.41
N LEU A 45 -1.63 -6.53 -9.37
CA LEU A 45 -0.78 -5.91 -8.36
C LEU A 45 0.11 -6.94 -7.66
N ILE A 46 -0.48 -8.04 -7.18
CA ILE A 46 0.26 -9.11 -6.51
C ILE A 46 1.31 -9.69 -7.45
N LYS A 47 0.92 -10.07 -8.68
CA LYS A 47 1.83 -10.73 -9.63
C LYS A 47 2.99 -9.84 -10.04
N VAL A 48 2.71 -8.61 -10.46
CA VAL A 48 3.73 -7.67 -10.91
C VAL A 48 4.71 -7.32 -9.79
N ARG A 49 4.18 -7.02 -8.59
CA ARG A 49 5.04 -6.65 -7.45
C ARG A 49 5.84 -7.81 -6.91
N THR A 50 5.28 -9.02 -6.84
CA THR A 50 6.03 -10.22 -6.45
C THR A 50 7.19 -10.48 -7.42
N THR A 51 6.91 -10.46 -8.74
CA THR A 51 7.94 -10.62 -9.78
C THR A 51 9.07 -9.60 -9.64
N ARG A 52 8.71 -8.32 -9.42
CA ARG A 52 9.70 -7.26 -9.21
C ARG A 52 10.51 -7.46 -7.94
N GLN A 53 9.87 -7.80 -6.83
CA GLN A 53 10.54 -7.98 -5.53
C GLN A 53 11.54 -9.13 -5.55
N GLU A 54 11.24 -10.25 -6.20
CA GLU A 54 12.15 -11.38 -6.37
C GLU A 54 13.44 -10.97 -7.09
N ILE A 55 13.33 -10.11 -8.11
CA ILE A 55 14.48 -9.59 -8.84
C ILE A 55 15.27 -8.61 -7.97
N LEU A 56 14.60 -7.67 -7.31
CA LEU A 56 15.26 -6.72 -6.42
C LEU A 56 16.03 -7.44 -5.31
N GLN A 57 15.46 -8.48 -4.69
CA GLN A 57 16.12 -9.27 -3.65
C GLN A 57 17.42 -9.93 -4.13
N LYS A 58 17.46 -10.44 -5.39
CA LYS A 58 18.70 -11.01 -5.93
C LYS A 58 19.82 -9.98 -5.98
N PHE A 59 19.54 -8.78 -6.51
CA PHE A 59 20.55 -7.74 -6.63
C PHE A 59 20.96 -7.13 -5.28
N THR A 60 20.01 -6.92 -4.39
CA THR A 60 20.27 -6.27 -3.09
C THR A 60 20.96 -7.17 -2.08
N ARG A 61 20.88 -8.50 -2.23
CA ARG A 61 21.67 -9.46 -1.42
C ARG A 61 23.14 -9.47 -1.80
N GLU A 62 23.46 -9.20 -3.06
CA GLU A 62 24.83 -9.26 -3.59
C GLU A 62 25.57 -7.93 -3.49
N ASP A 63 24.84 -6.80 -3.37
CA ASP A 63 25.40 -5.45 -3.43
C ASP A 63 24.74 -4.53 -2.40
N GLU A 64 25.52 -4.14 -1.37
CA GLU A 64 25.07 -3.25 -0.30
C GLU A 64 24.65 -1.86 -0.81
N SER A 65 25.33 -1.32 -1.83
CA SER A 65 24.99 -0.03 -2.39
C SER A 65 23.61 -0.06 -3.06
N LEU A 66 23.27 -1.16 -3.73
CA LEU A 66 21.95 -1.40 -4.29
C LEU A 66 20.91 -1.61 -3.19
N ARG A 67 21.27 -2.29 -2.09
CA ARG A 67 20.38 -2.47 -0.94
C ARG A 67 19.93 -1.13 -0.38
N ILE A 68 20.86 -0.18 -0.21
CA ILE A 68 20.53 1.18 0.27
C ILE A 68 19.64 1.91 -0.74
N LYS A 69 19.98 1.92 -2.02
CA LYS A 69 19.21 2.61 -3.08
C LYS A 69 17.79 2.09 -3.23
N TYR A 70 17.58 0.79 -3.06
CA TYR A 70 16.29 0.14 -3.31
C TYR A 70 15.49 -0.16 -2.05
N ALA A 71 16.01 0.13 -0.84
CA ALA A 71 15.34 -0.19 0.42
C ALA A 71 13.93 0.39 0.52
N GLU A 72 13.76 1.69 0.25
CA GLU A 72 12.45 2.35 0.29
C GLU A 72 11.52 1.82 -0.82
N LYS A 73 12.04 1.70 -2.05
CA LYS A 73 11.29 1.20 -3.20
C LYS A 73 10.78 -0.23 -2.98
N PHE A 74 11.61 -1.06 -2.35
CA PHE A 74 11.26 -2.42 -1.97
C PHE A 74 10.21 -2.43 -0.87
N ALA A 75 10.44 -1.70 0.24
CA ALA A 75 9.54 -1.65 1.39
C ALA A 75 8.14 -1.15 0.99
N SER A 76 8.07 -0.06 0.22
CA SER A 76 6.80 0.46 -0.29
C SER A 76 6.08 -0.56 -1.18
N SER A 77 6.78 -1.19 -2.13
CA SER A 77 6.20 -2.22 -2.99
C SER A 77 5.70 -3.42 -2.18
N ALA A 78 6.50 -3.89 -1.20
CA ALA A 78 6.17 -5.04 -0.35
C ALA A 78 4.94 -4.78 0.53
N ASN A 79 4.80 -3.55 1.06
CA ASN A 79 3.66 -3.19 1.89
C ASN A 79 2.34 -3.35 1.12
N TYR A 80 2.20 -2.76 -0.05
CA TYR A 80 0.99 -2.89 -0.88
C TYR A 80 0.76 -4.33 -1.35
N CYS A 81 1.83 -5.06 -1.71
CA CYS A 81 1.72 -6.45 -2.14
C CYS A 81 1.20 -7.34 -1.01
N LYS A 82 1.80 -7.25 0.18
CA LYS A 82 1.37 -7.98 1.38
C LYS A 82 -0.08 -7.65 1.76
N ASN A 83 -0.44 -6.36 1.70
CA ASN A 83 -1.82 -5.94 1.96
C ASN A 83 -2.79 -6.64 1.00
N SER A 84 -2.54 -6.62 -0.32
CA SER A 84 -3.43 -7.26 -1.30
C SER A 84 -3.50 -8.78 -1.15
N ILE A 85 -2.39 -9.44 -0.80
CA ILE A 85 -2.37 -10.88 -0.48
C ILE A 85 -3.23 -11.15 0.76
N GLY A 86 -3.03 -10.40 1.84
CA GLY A 86 -3.80 -10.55 3.07
C GLY A 86 -5.29 -10.25 2.88
N VAL A 87 -5.62 -9.21 2.09
CA VAL A 87 -7.01 -8.90 1.73
C VAL A 87 -7.66 -10.09 1.01
N ASN A 88 -7.00 -10.68 0.01
CA ASN A 88 -7.56 -11.83 -0.71
C ASN A 88 -7.75 -13.04 0.20
N GLN A 89 -6.76 -13.34 1.05
CA GLN A 89 -6.84 -14.42 2.02
C GLN A 89 -8.03 -14.23 2.98
N TRP A 90 -8.14 -13.05 3.61
CA TRP A 90 -9.17 -12.81 4.62
C TRP A 90 -10.57 -12.56 4.03
N ILE A 91 -10.69 -12.19 2.75
CA ILE A 91 -11.98 -12.25 2.04
C ILE A 91 -12.49 -13.68 2.01
N GLU A 92 -11.60 -14.65 1.75
CA GLU A 92 -11.93 -16.09 1.67
C GLU A 92 -12.14 -16.67 3.08
N ASP A 93 -11.18 -16.49 4.00
CA ASP A 93 -11.20 -17.08 5.34
C ASP A 93 -12.41 -16.61 6.19
N LEU A 94 -12.91 -15.40 5.95
CA LEU A 94 -14.06 -14.82 6.65
C LEU A 94 -15.38 -14.88 5.84
N ASP A 95 -15.38 -15.53 4.69
CA ASP A 95 -16.55 -15.57 3.79
C ASP A 95 -17.16 -14.19 3.50
N VAL A 96 -16.31 -13.16 3.30
CA VAL A 96 -16.78 -11.76 3.22
C VAL A 96 -17.79 -11.56 2.09
N CYS A 97 -17.56 -12.19 0.92
CA CYS A 97 -18.51 -12.10 -0.20
C CYS A 97 -19.89 -12.63 0.21
N LYS A 98 -19.94 -13.75 0.93
CA LYS A 98 -21.20 -14.32 1.42
C LYS A 98 -21.88 -13.41 2.44
N LYS A 99 -21.13 -12.87 3.41
CA LYS A 99 -21.66 -11.88 4.37
C LYS A 99 -22.28 -10.66 3.67
N LYS A 100 -21.63 -10.18 2.60
CA LYS A 100 -22.18 -9.06 1.82
C LYS A 100 -23.46 -9.43 1.07
N VAL A 101 -23.55 -10.63 0.52
CA VAL A 101 -24.80 -11.14 -0.09
C VAL A 101 -25.92 -11.22 0.96
N GLU A 102 -25.63 -11.70 2.15
CA GLU A 102 -26.58 -11.77 3.26
C GLU A 102 -27.09 -10.37 3.65
N GLN A 103 -26.18 -9.39 3.79
CA GLN A 103 -26.52 -7.99 4.06
C GLN A 103 -27.35 -7.35 2.93
N GLU A 104 -27.04 -7.65 1.67
CA GLU A 104 -27.81 -7.19 0.52
C GLU A 104 -29.24 -7.78 0.56
N GLN A 105 -29.37 -9.06 0.87
CA GLN A 105 -30.68 -9.73 0.95
C GLN A 105 -31.48 -9.22 2.15
N GLU A 106 -30.86 -8.99 3.29
CA GLU A 106 -31.49 -8.42 4.47
C GLU A 106 -32.05 -7.02 4.18
N PHE A 107 -31.25 -6.16 3.51
CA PHE A 107 -31.73 -4.86 3.07
C PHE A 107 -32.90 -4.97 2.08
N LEU A 108 -32.85 -5.87 1.09
CA LEU A 108 -33.95 -6.06 0.16
C LEU A 108 -35.23 -6.54 0.88
N ASN A 109 -35.10 -7.39 1.89
CA ASN A 109 -36.25 -7.88 2.67
C ASN A 109 -36.86 -6.80 3.57
N SER A 110 -36.08 -5.78 3.97
CA SER A 110 -36.55 -4.66 4.77
C SER A 110 -37.27 -3.58 3.98
N CYS A 111 -37.25 -3.64 2.64
CA CYS A 111 -37.93 -2.66 1.81
C CYS A 111 -39.43 -2.64 2.08
N GLU A 112 -40.01 -1.44 2.25
CA GLU A 112 -41.42 -1.22 2.63
C GLU A 112 -42.43 -1.83 1.64
N ASN A 113 -42.06 -1.98 0.37
CA ASN A 113 -42.93 -2.52 -0.66
C ASN A 113 -42.13 -3.19 -1.79
N ASP A 114 -42.84 -4.02 -2.60
CA ASP A 114 -42.24 -4.77 -3.71
C ASP A 114 -41.61 -3.89 -4.79
N SER A 115 -42.14 -2.69 -5.02
CA SER A 115 -41.57 -1.75 -6.00
C SER A 115 -40.18 -1.26 -5.58
N ALA A 116 -40.00 -0.87 -4.31
CA ALA A 116 -38.70 -0.50 -3.77
C ALA A 116 -37.73 -1.67 -3.80
N ARG A 117 -38.18 -2.87 -3.38
CA ARG A 117 -37.37 -4.09 -3.44
C ARG A 117 -36.87 -4.39 -4.86
N GLN A 118 -37.74 -4.33 -5.85
CA GLN A 118 -37.39 -4.55 -7.25
C GLN A 118 -36.42 -3.49 -7.77
N ALA A 119 -36.59 -2.21 -7.39
CA ALA A 119 -35.69 -1.15 -7.78
C ALA A 119 -34.26 -1.37 -7.25
N TYR A 120 -34.10 -1.70 -5.96
CA TYR A 120 -32.78 -1.95 -5.37
C TYR A 120 -32.16 -3.26 -5.89
N ALA A 121 -32.94 -4.32 -6.09
CA ALA A 121 -32.48 -5.55 -6.75
C ALA A 121 -31.97 -5.26 -8.17
N GLY A 122 -32.67 -4.41 -8.94
CA GLY A 122 -32.25 -3.96 -10.27
C GLY A 122 -30.94 -3.14 -10.23
N MET A 123 -30.71 -2.36 -9.17
CA MET A 123 -29.44 -1.66 -8.97
C MET A 123 -28.27 -2.63 -8.73
N LEU A 124 -28.46 -3.66 -7.89
CA LEU A 124 -27.45 -4.69 -7.68
C LEU A 124 -27.13 -5.44 -8.97
N GLN A 125 -28.15 -5.85 -9.73
CA GLN A 125 -27.97 -6.51 -11.03
C GLN A 125 -27.23 -5.61 -12.04
N THR A 126 -27.53 -4.31 -12.06
CA THR A 126 -26.85 -3.33 -12.93
C THR A 126 -25.36 -3.23 -12.58
N MET A 127 -25.04 -3.17 -11.30
CA MET A 127 -23.65 -3.12 -10.82
C MET A 127 -22.93 -4.44 -11.15
N GLU A 128 -23.51 -5.58 -10.85
CA GLU A 128 -22.95 -6.89 -11.15
C GLU A 128 -22.63 -7.04 -12.65
N LYS A 129 -23.60 -6.75 -13.51
CA LYS A 129 -23.42 -6.79 -14.95
C LYS A 129 -22.31 -5.89 -15.42
N GLY A 130 -22.30 -4.63 -14.94
CA GLY A 130 -21.28 -3.64 -15.30
C GLY A 130 -19.87 -4.09 -14.89
N ILE A 131 -19.71 -4.59 -13.67
CA ILE A 131 -18.42 -5.09 -13.16
C ILE A 131 -17.93 -6.29 -13.97
N LYS A 132 -18.80 -7.30 -14.20
CA LYS A 132 -18.44 -8.49 -15.00
C LYS A 132 -18.02 -8.13 -16.43
N GLU A 133 -18.74 -7.22 -17.09
CA GLU A 133 -18.42 -6.78 -18.46
C GLU A 133 -17.11 -5.99 -18.53
N MET A 134 -16.70 -5.32 -17.45
CA MET A 134 -15.46 -4.56 -17.39
C MET A 134 -14.27 -5.38 -16.89
N ALA A 135 -14.46 -6.55 -16.28
CA ALA A 135 -13.45 -7.28 -15.52
C ALA A 135 -12.14 -7.49 -16.29
N ARG A 136 -12.19 -8.02 -17.53
CA ARG A 136 -10.98 -8.25 -18.35
C ARG A 136 -10.20 -6.96 -18.66
N TYR A 137 -10.92 -5.88 -18.89
CA TYR A 137 -10.32 -4.57 -19.18
C TYR A 137 -9.69 -3.95 -17.93
N ARG A 138 -10.37 -4.04 -16.79
CA ARG A 138 -9.84 -3.53 -15.52
C ARG A 138 -8.63 -4.32 -15.02
N LEU A 139 -8.63 -5.63 -15.25
CA LEU A 139 -7.46 -6.46 -14.98
C LEU A 139 -6.27 -6.01 -15.84
N ALA A 140 -6.47 -5.79 -17.16
CA ALA A 140 -5.43 -5.28 -18.04
C ALA A 140 -4.92 -3.89 -17.62
N LEU A 141 -5.82 -2.96 -17.25
CA LEU A 141 -5.44 -1.64 -16.71
C LEU A 141 -4.58 -1.76 -15.45
N GLY A 142 -4.90 -2.74 -14.58
CA GLY A 142 -4.08 -3.05 -13.40
C GLY A 142 -2.65 -3.44 -13.80
N TYR A 143 -2.47 -4.31 -14.79
CA TYR A 143 -1.14 -4.66 -15.33
C TYR A 143 -0.41 -3.42 -15.88
N TYR A 144 -1.08 -2.58 -16.69
CA TYR A 144 -0.45 -1.37 -17.24
C TYR A 144 0.05 -0.42 -16.17
N VAL A 145 -0.76 -0.18 -15.15
CA VAL A 145 -0.39 0.70 -14.03
C VAL A 145 0.79 0.13 -13.24
N GLU A 146 0.72 -1.15 -12.85
CA GLU A 146 1.74 -1.78 -12.01
C GLU A 146 3.06 -1.98 -12.77
N ILE A 147 3.02 -2.37 -14.04
CA ILE A 147 4.23 -2.55 -14.88
C ILE A 147 4.90 -1.20 -15.15
N ARG A 148 4.14 -0.16 -15.51
CA ARG A 148 4.69 1.19 -15.68
C ARG A 148 5.37 1.67 -14.40
N ASN A 149 4.72 1.52 -13.25
CA ASN A 149 5.28 1.94 -11.95
C ASN A 149 6.49 1.07 -11.53
N GLY A 150 6.53 -0.18 -11.99
CA GLY A 150 7.59 -1.14 -11.70
C GLY A 150 8.86 -0.92 -12.53
N CYS A 151 8.74 -0.46 -13.78
CA CYS A 151 9.84 -0.17 -14.70
C CYS A 151 10.27 1.30 -14.54
N GLU A 152 11.38 1.56 -13.86
CA GLU A 152 11.76 2.91 -13.45
C GLU A 152 11.98 3.84 -14.64
N MET A 153 12.69 3.39 -15.70
CA MET A 153 12.92 4.19 -16.90
C MET A 153 11.60 4.53 -17.62
N LEU A 154 10.70 3.57 -17.77
CA LEU A 154 9.40 3.80 -18.42
C LEU A 154 8.51 4.73 -17.57
N ASN A 155 8.55 4.58 -16.24
CA ASN A 155 7.85 5.47 -15.33
C ASN A 155 8.38 6.90 -15.39
N PHE A 156 9.71 7.07 -15.42
CA PHE A 156 10.33 8.39 -15.56
C PHE A 156 9.93 9.06 -16.89
N ILE A 157 9.94 8.31 -17.99
CA ILE A 157 9.50 8.82 -19.30
C ILE A 157 8.03 9.25 -19.26
N SER A 158 7.15 8.44 -18.68
CA SER A 158 5.71 8.73 -18.59
C SER A 158 5.41 9.94 -17.70
N GLY A 159 6.17 10.16 -16.64
CA GLY A 159 6.02 11.31 -15.76
C GLY A 159 6.75 12.56 -16.29
N PHE A 160 8.05 12.53 -16.28
CA PHE A 160 8.91 13.69 -16.60
C PHE A 160 9.34 13.74 -18.06
N GLY A 161 9.64 12.59 -18.69
CA GLY A 161 10.18 12.52 -20.05
C GLY A 161 9.24 13.11 -21.10
N ARG A 162 7.92 13.12 -20.84
CA ARG A 162 6.93 13.73 -21.74
C ARG A 162 7.07 15.26 -21.85
N SER A 163 7.74 15.89 -20.91
CA SER A 163 8.03 17.34 -20.98
C SER A 163 9.26 17.69 -21.83
N VAL A 164 10.07 16.72 -22.21
CA VAL A 164 11.34 16.95 -22.96
C VAL A 164 11.16 17.82 -24.21
N PRO A 165 10.18 17.61 -25.10
CA PRO A 165 9.99 18.48 -26.27
C PRO A 165 9.79 19.94 -25.91
N HIS A 166 9.01 20.19 -24.85
CA HIS A 166 8.75 21.54 -24.34
C HIS A 166 10.02 22.16 -23.74
N VAL A 167 10.72 21.40 -22.89
CA VAL A 167 11.94 21.83 -22.21
C VAL A 167 13.06 22.17 -23.19
N MET A 168 13.25 21.36 -24.23
CA MET A 168 14.23 21.60 -25.30
C MET A 168 13.92 22.86 -26.12
N LYS A 169 12.63 23.14 -26.32
CA LYS A 169 12.19 24.34 -27.03
C LYS A 169 12.34 25.61 -26.19
N GLU A 170 11.89 25.58 -24.94
CA GLU A 170 11.86 26.74 -24.03
C GLU A 170 13.24 27.10 -23.50
N LYS A 171 14.10 26.09 -23.28
CA LYS A 171 15.42 26.29 -22.64
C LYS A 171 15.35 27.03 -21.29
N GLY A 172 16.41 27.72 -20.91
CA GLY A 172 16.41 28.63 -19.75
C GLY A 172 16.06 27.93 -18.42
N ALA A 173 15.09 28.47 -17.68
CA ALA A 173 14.69 27.97 -16.35
C ALA A 173 14.04 26.58 -16.41
N SER A 174 13.22 26.32 -17.43
CA SER A 174 12.57 25.02 -17.63
C SER A 174 13.59 23.90 -17.81
N MET A 175 14.62 24.14 -18.63
CA MET A 175 15.73 23.19 -18.82
C MET A 175 16.51 22.99 -17.51
N ARG A 176 16.85 24.05 -16.77
CA ARG A 176 17.58 23.91 -15.50
C ARG A 176 16.80 23.06 -14.49
N ASN A 177 15.49 23.31 -14.33
CA ASN A 177 14.64 22.55 -13.42
C ASN A 177 14.53 21.09 -13.86
N PHE A 178 14.41 20.83 -15.16
CA PHE A 178 14.36 19.47 -15.69
C PHE A 178 15.67 18.72 -15.39
N VAL A 179 16.83 19.34 -15.62
CA VAL A 179 18.15 18.76 -15.31
C VAL A 179 18.30 18.44 -13.81
N VAL A 180 17.75 19.28 -12.91
CA VAL A 180 17.74 18.98 -11.47
C VAL A 180 16.94 17.71 -11.19
N ASN A 181 15.75 17.56 -11.79
CA ASN A 181 14.92 16.35 -11.64
C ASN A 181 15.61 15.11 -12.23
N VAL A 182 16.28 15.24 -13.37
CA VAL A 182 17.10 14.16 -13.96
C VAL A 182 18.15 13.67 -12.97
N LYS A 183 18.94 14.58 -12.40
CA LYS A 183 19.99 14.24 -11.43
C LYS A 183 19.42 13.59 -10.16
N MET A 184 18.29 14.07 -9.67
CA MET A 184 17.62 13.48 -8.51
C MET A 184 17.15 12.05 -8.80
N TYR A 185 16.55 11.81 -9.97
CA TYR A 185 16.10 10.50 -10.38
C TYR A 185 17.24 9.48 -10.47
N TYR A 186 18.34 9.83 -11.17
CA TYR A 186 19.46 8.90 -11.38
C TYR A 186 20.29 8.63 -10.12
N LYS A 187 20.18 9.46 -9.09
CA LYS A 187 20.86 9.24 -7.80
C LYS A 187 20.56 7.85 -7.21
N ASP A 188 19.29 7.44 -7.27
CA ASP A 188 18.82 6.17 -6.70
C ASP A 188 18.35 5.18 -7.80
N TYR A 189 18.87 5.33 -9.01
CA TYR A 189 18.61 4.48 -10.17
C TYR A 189 19.76 3.51 -10.42
N SER A 190 19.45 2.32 -10.95
CA SER A 190 20.43 1.37 -11.47
C SER A 190 19.91 0.75 -12.76
N GLU A 191 20.57 1.07 -13.88
CA GLU A 191 20.25 0.49 -15.20
C GLU A 191 20.21 -1.03 -15.18
N LYS A 192 21.20 -1.66 -14.52
CA LYS A 192 21.30 -3.12 -14.40
C LYS A 192 20.06 -3.74 -13.75
N VAL A 193 19.59 -3.14 -12.67
CA VAL A 193 18.42 -3.61 -11.93
C VAL A 193 17.14 -3.35 -12.73
N ASP A 194 16.95 -2.12 -13.21
CA ASP A 194 15.75 -1.75 -13.94
C ASP A 194 15.60 -2.52 -15.25
N ARG A 195 16.70 -2.78 -15.95
CA ARG A 195 16.71 -3.62 -17.17
C ARG A 195 16.22 -5.03 -16.87
N ALA A 196 16.69 -5.65 -15.78
CA ALA A 196 16.25 -6.99 -15.38
C ALA A 196 14.77 -7.01 -14.98
N VAL A 197 14.33 -6.00 -14.23
CA VAL A 197 12.90 -5.83 -13.86
C VAL A 197 12.05 -5.64 -15.11
N THR A 198 12.46 -4.76 -16.03
CA THR A 198 11.69 -4.46 -17.25
C THR A 198 11.52 -5.70 -18.13
N LYS A 199 12.56 -6.55 -18.29
CA LYS A 199 12.46 -7.83 -18.98
C LYS A 199 11.33 -8.69 -18.42
N ALA A 200 11.35 -8.91 -17.12
CA ALA A 200 10.36 -9.75 -16.46
C ALA A 200 8.94 -9.15 -16.50
N LEU A 201 8.81 -7.84 -16.29
CA LEU A 201 7.50 -7.21 -16.25
C LEU A 201 6.85 -7.04 -17.63
N LEU A 202 7.61 -6.71 -18.69
CA LEU A 202 7.07 -6.66 -20.05
C LEU A 202 6.68 -8.06 -20.56
N LYS A 203 7.36 -9.12 -20.08
CA LYS A 203 6.96 -10.49 -20.35
C LYS A 203 5.56 -10.81 -19.84
N LEU A 204 5.16 -10.26 -18.70
CA LEU A 204 3.80 -10.44 -18.17
C LEU A 204 2.72 -9.87 -19.10
N ILE A 205 3.00 -8.78 -19.84
CA ILE A 205 2.07 -8.26 -20.86
C ILE A 205 1.87 -9.29 -21.96
N GLN A 206 2.96 -9.93 -22.42
CA GLN A 206 2.92 -10.92 -23.47
C GLN A 206 2.20 -12.20 -23.06
N ASP A 207 2.44 -12.64 -21.82
CA ASP A 207 1.98 -13.95 -21.34
C ASP A 207 0.56 -13.91 -20.77
N ASP A 208 0.16 -12.81 -20.12
CA ASP A 208 -1.06 -12.75 -19.30
C ASP A 208 -2.20 -11.94 -19.93
N LEU A 209 -1.90 -11.06 -20.90
CA LEU A 209 -2.94 -10.24 -21.51
C LEU A 209 -3.41 -10.82 -22.85
N ASP A 210 -4.72 -10.77 -23.08
CA ASP A 210 -5.31 -11.08 -24.37
C ASP A 210 -4.70 -10.22 -25.48
N ALA A 211 -4.55 -10.78 -26.71
CA ALA A 211 -3.85 -10.11 -27.79
C ALA A 211 -4.43 -8.73 -28.17
N ASP A 212 -5.75 -8.55 -28.08
CA ASP A 212 -6.42 -7.26 -28.34
C ASP A 212 -6.17 -6.21 -27.26
N LEU A 213 -5.68 -6.63 -26.08
CA LEU A 213 -5.31 -5.76 -24.96
C LEU A 213 -3.79 -5.51 -24.88
N GLN A 214 -2.98 -6.13 -25.73
CA GLN A 214 -1.55 -5.93 -25.80
C GLN A 214 -1.20 -4.64 -26.56
N PRO A 215 -0.10 -3.92 -26.20
CA PRO A 215 0.36 -2.75 -26.95
C PRO A 215 1.04 -3.16 -28.26
N ASN A 216 1.06 -2.24 -29.22
CA ASN A 216 1.53 -2.53 -30.59
C ASN A 216 3.00 -3.00 -30.67
N PHE A 217 3.85 -2.66 -29.68
CA PHE A 217 5.23 -3.14 -29.70
C PHE A 217 5.35 -4.67 -29.57
N ILE A 218 4.32 -5.36 -29.08
CA ILE A 218 4.30 -6.83 -29.04
C ILE A 218 4.28 -7.43 -30.47
N GLU A 219 3.65 -6.75 -31.41
CA GLU A 219 3.70 -7.17 -32.84
C GLU A 219 5.12 -7.02 -33.39
N ALA A 220 5.77 -5.88 -33.14
CA ALA A 220 7.17 -5.68 -33.54
C ALA A 220 8.11 -6.66 -32.83
N LEU A 221 7.87 -6.95 -31.55
CA LEU A 221 8.60 -7.96 -30.77
C LEU A 221 8.53 -9.34 -31.46
N LYS A 222 7.34 -9.75 -31.89
CA LYS A 222 7.16 -11.03 -32.62
C LYS A 222 7.85 -11.03 -33.99
N ALA A 223 7.70 -9.94 -34.76
CA ALA A 223 8.21 -9.83 -36.11
C ALA A 223 9.75 -9.70 -36.19
N ASP A 224 10.31 -8.78 -35.37
CA ASP A 224 11.71 -8.36 -35.49
C ASP A 224 12.65 -9.10 -34.53
N TYR A 225 12.09 -9.64 -33.40
CA TYR A 225 12.85 -10.30 -32.35
C TYR A 225 12.42 -11.75 -32.12
N ASN A 226 11.55 -12.31 -32.96
CA ASN A 226 11.03 -13.68 -32.81
C ASN A 226 10.40 -13.95 -31.41
N GLY A 227 9.79 -12.93 -30.83
CA GLY A 227 9.18 -12.99 -29.46
C GLY A 227 10.17 -12.96 -28.31
N ASP A 228 11.47 -12.77 -28.57
CA ASP A 228 12.52 -12.69 -27.56
C ASP A 228 12.48 -11.32 -26.85
N ILE A 229 11.78 -11.29 -25.71
CA ILE A 229 11.61 -10.08 -24.90
C ILE A 229 12.94 -9.61 -24.30
N ASP A 230 13.84 -10.51 -23.96
CA ASP A 230 15.12 -10.18 -23.34
C ASP A 230 15.97 -9.38 -24.32
N ARG A 231 16.10 -9.86 -25.54
CA ARG A 231 16.81 -9.17 -26.63
C ARG A 231 16.15 -7.83 -26.99
N PHE A 232 14.82 -7.77 -26.98
CA PHE A 232 14.09 -6.53 -27.24
C PHE A 232 14.39 -5.47 -26.19
N VAL A 233 14.32 -5.84 -24.90
CA VAL A 233 14.60 -4.93 -23.80
C VAL A 233 16.08 -4.54 -23.77
N ASP A 234 17.01 -5.46 -24.00
CA ASP A 234 18.43 -5.11 -24.10
C ASP A 234 18.65 -4.03 -25.16
N LYS A 235 18.06 -4.20 -26.33
CA LYS A 235 18.14 -3.20 -27.41
C LYS A 235 17.52 -1.86 -27.03
N MET A 236 16.41 -1.87 -26.31
CA MET A 236 15.77 -0.65 -25.80
C MET A 236 16.70 0.12 -24.87
N TYR A 237 17.35 -0.54 -23.91
CA TYR A 237 18.29 0.10 -22.98
C TYR A 237 19.58 0.55 -23.66
N GLU A 238 20.09 -0.21 -24.64
CA GLU A 238 21.27 0.18 -25.44
C GLU A 238 21.04 1.44 -26.28
N GLN A 239 19.85 1.63 -26.81
CA GLN A 239 19.54 2.71 -27.75
C GLN A 239 18.89 3.92 -27.13
N SER A 240 18.34 3.82 -25.92
CA SER A 240 17.65 4.93 -25.29
C SER A 240 18.59 5.90 -24.58
N ALA A 241 18.36 7.18 -24.78
CA ALA A 241 19.00 8.22 -24.00
C ALA A 241 18.60 8.17 -22.53
N PHE A 242 17.40 7.69 -22.23
CA PHE A 242 16.86 7.58 -20.86
C PHE A 242 17.48 6.43 -20.05
N ALA A 243 18.38 5.63 -20.59
CA ALA A 243 18.99 4.53 -19.85
C ALA A 243 20.04 5.01 -18.81
N SER A 244 20.64 6.19 -18.99
CA SER A 244 21.58 6.76 -17.99
C SER A 244 21.54 8.28 -17.96
N GLU A 245 21.98 8.86 -16.82
CA GLU A 245 22.10 10.31 -16.64
C GLU A 245 22.96 10.95 -17.74
N GLU A 246 24.14 10.38 -17.99
CA GLU A 246 25.09 10.89 -19.00
C GLU A 246 24.44 10.94 -20.39
N ARG A 247 23.79 9.86 -20.81
CA ARG A 247 23.15 9.79 -22.13
C ARG A 247 22.03 10.81 -22.27
N LEU A 248 21.20 10.94 -21.24
CA LEU A 248 20.08 11.88 -21.28
C LEU A 248 20.58 13.32 -21.29
N LEU A 249 21.56 13.67 -20.46
CA LEU A 249 22.12 15.02 -20.46
C LEU A 249 22.81 15.35 -21.80
N ALA A 250 23.59 14.43 -22.38
CA ALA A 250 24.19 14.60 -23.70
C ALA A 250 23.13 14.74 -24.81
N ALA A 251 22.05 13.98 -24.75
CA ALA A 251 20.95 14.09 -25.70
C ALA A 251 20.24 15.46 -25.62
N LEU A 252 20.01 15.98 -24.41
CA LEU A 252 19.39 17.29 -24.20
C LEU A 252 20.25 18.46 -24.73
N GLU A 253 21.58 18.30 -24.79
CA GLU A 253 22.49 19.26 -25.38
C GLU A 253 22.59 19.17 -26.91
N ASN A 254 22.19 18.05 -27.49
CA ASN A 254 22.22 17.81 -28.93
C ASN A 254 21.00 18.41 -29.64
N PRO A 255 21.14 19.48 -30.44
CA PRO A 255 20.00 20.12 -31.10
C PRO A 255 19.33 19.25 -32.18
N ASN A 256 20.00 18.19 -32.63
CA ASN A 256 19.48 17.26 -33.65
C ASN A 256 18.79 16.05 -33.04
N TRP A 257 18.87 15.87 -31.72
CA TRP A 257 18.17 14.76 -31.05
C TRP A 257 16.67 15.01 -31.04
N LYS A 258 15.92 14.01 -31.43
CA LYS A 258 14.46 14.02 -31.40
C LYS A 258 14.03 12.94 -30.41
N VAL A 259 13.43 13.36 -29.30
CA VAL A 259 12.98 12.45 -28.24
C VAL A 259 11.94 11.46 -28.75
N GLU A 260 11.16 11.87 -29.75
CA GLU A 260 10.15 11.02 -30.41
C GLU A 260 10.78 9.82 -31.14
N ASP A 261 12.07 9.87 -31.46
CA ASP A 261 12.81 8.78 -32.11
C ASP A 261 13.45 7.82 -31.07
N ASP A 262 13.53 8.21 -29.82
CA ASP A 262 14.07 7.37 -28.74
C ASP A 262 13.25 6.10 -28.53
N PHE A 263 13.95 4.97 -28.40
CA PHE A 263 13.29 3.67 -28.35
C PHE A 263 12.40 3.51 -27.12
N ALA A 264 12.90 3.78 -25.92
CA ALA A 264 12.10 3.66 -24.70
C ALA A 264 10.94 4.67 -24.66
N TYR A 265 11.15 5.88 -25.21
CA TYR A 265 10.09 6.88 -25.33
C TYR A 265 8.93 6.39 -26.21
N LYS A 266 9.24 5.71 -27.34
CA LYS A 266 8.22 5.09 -28.20
C LYS A 266 7.46 3.98 -27.46
N ILE A 267 8.17 3.11 -26.73
CA ILE A 267 7.54 2.01 -25.98
C ILE A 267 6.61 2.54 -24.89
N ALA A 268 7.08 3.50 -24.08
CA ALA A 268 6.25 4.15 -23.08
C ALA A 268 4.98 4.79 -23.69
N GLY A 269 5.14 5.45 -24.87
CA GLY A 269 4.02 6.03 -25.60
C GLY A 269 2.99 5.01 -26.10
N GLN A 270 3.44 3.85 -26.54
CA GLN A 270 2.54 2.77 -26.98
C GLN A 270 1.79 2.15 -25.80
N MET A 271 2.46 1.97 -24.64
CA MET A 271 1.79 1.52 -23.41
C MET A 271 0.71 2.52 -22.96
N GLU A 272 1.04 3.81 -22.89
CA GLU A 272 0.08 4.85 -22.51
C GLU A 272 -1.10 4.98 -23.49
N LYS A 273 -0.85 4.78 -24.78
CA LYS A 273 -1.90 4.80 -25.79
C LYS A 273 -2.87 3.64 -25.57
N LYS A 274 -2.37 2.43 -25.36
CA LYS A 274 -3.19 1.24 -25.12
C LYS A 274 -3.97 1.37 -23.79
N ASP A 275 -3.31 1.84 -22.74
CA ASP A 275 -3.96 2.13 -21.44
C ASP A 275 -5.16 3.07 -21.62
N ARG A 276 -4.99 4.19 -22.34
CA ARG A 276 -6.09 5.12 -22.66
C ARG A 276 -7.20 4.49 -23.51
N GLU A 277 -6.84 3.68 -24.51
CA GLU A 277 -7.81 2.96 -25.34
C GLU A 277 -8.68 2.02 -24.50
N ILE A 278 -8.06 1.22 -23.63
CA ILE A 278 -8.76 0.30 -22.72
C ILE A 278 -9.61 1.10 -21.72
N PHE A 279 -9.07 2.16 -21.13
CA PHE A 279 -9.83 3.00 -20.20
C PHE A 279 -11.08 3.61 -20.87
N ALA A 280 -11.00 4.04 -22.11
CA ALA A 280 -12.15 4.56 -22.86
C ALA A 280 -13.28 3.54 -23.03
N LEU A 281 -12.96 2.22 -23.08
CA LEU A 281 -13.97 1.16 -23.17
C LEU A 281 -14.74 0.97 -21.86
N VAL A 282 -14.13 1.25 -20.71
CA VAL A 282 -14.74 1.02 -19.39
C VAL A 282 -15.29 2.27 -18.73
N SER A 283 -14.80 3.46 -19.06
CA SER A 283 -15.10 4.71 -18.34
C SER A 283 -16.59 4.98 -18.18
N LYS A 284 -17.38 4.86 -19.25
CA LYS A 284 -18.83 5.09 -19.22
C LYS A 284 -19.57 4.07 -18.34
N LYS A 285 -19.16 2.80 -18.40
CA LYS A 285 -19.75 1.73 -17.57
C LYS A 285 -19.39 1.92 -16.09
N LEU A 286 -18.13 2.31 -15.84
CA LEU A 286 -17.67 2.62 -14.48
C LEU A 286 -18.47 3.77 -13.86
N ASP A 287 -18.80 4.81 -14.64
CA ASP A 287 -19.67 5.90 -14.19
C ASP A 287 -21.09 5.42 -13.87
N VAL A 288 -21.64 4.51 -14.67
CA VAL A 288 -22.94 3.90 -14.39
C VAL A 288 -22.90 3.11 -13.07
N VAL A 289 -21.89 2.25 -12.90
CA VAL A 289 -21.72 1.47 -11.66
C VAL A 289 -21.61 2.40 -10.45
N ARG A 290 -20.78 3.43 -10.51
CA ARG A 290 -20.57 4.39 -9.41
C ARG A 290 -21.84 5.15 -9.04
N ARG A 291 -22.61 5.65 -10.03
CA ARG A 291 -23.88 6.35 -9.78
C ARG A 291 -24.93 5.41 -9.19
N THR A 292 -24.99 4.18 -9.68
CA THR A 292 -25.92 3.17 -9.17
C THR A 292 -25.56 2.81 -7.73
N GLN A 293 -24.27 2.63 -7.43
CA GLN A 293 -23.79 2.39 -6.06
C GLN A 293 -24.18 3.54 -5.12
N TYR A 294 -23.97 4.79 -5.55
CA TYR A 294 -24.36 5.94 -4.73
C TYR A 294 -25.86 5.93 -4.38
N GLN A 295 -26.73 5.61 -5.34
CA GLN A 295 -28.17 5.53 -5.11
C GLN A 295 -28.54 4.35 -4.21
N TYR A 296 -27.91 3.21 -4.40
CA TYR A 296 -28.07 2.02 -3.57
C TYR A 296 -27.63 2.30 -2.12
N ASN A 297 -26.47 2.90 -1.91
CA ASN A 297 -25.94 3.24 -0.59
C ASN A 297 -26.84 4.29 0.12
N LYS A 298 -27.40 5.23 -0.63
CA LYS A 298 -28.37 6.19 -0.07
C LYS A 298 -29.65 5.50 0.45
N GLY A 299 -30.09 4.43 -0.21
CA GLY A 299 -31.21 3.62 0.28
C GLY A 299 -30.84 2.84 1.55
N ARG A 300 -29.67 2.24 1.58
CA ARG A 300 -29.16 1.51 2.76
C ARG A 300 -28.97 2.40 3.98
N LEU A 301 -28.54 3.65 3.79
CA LEU A 301 -28.37 4.62 4.87
C LEU A 301 -29.67 4.83 5.65
N ASN A 302 -30.83 4.83 4.97
CA ASN A 302 -32.13 4.97 5.62
C ASN A 302 -32.51 3.71 6.42
N PHE A 303 -31.97 2.54 6.06
CA PHE A 303 -32.19 1.29 6.78
C PHE A 303 -31.35 1.16 8.05
N HIS A 304 -30.14 1.68 8.05
CA HIS A 304 -29.18 1.58 9.17
C HIS A 304 -29.06 2.84 10.02
N GLN A 305 -30.12 3.60 10.20
CA GLN A 305 -30.09 4.96 10.82
C GLN A 305 -29.44 5.03 12.21
N GLU A 306 -29.54 3.98 13.03
CA GLU A 306 -29.07 4.01 14.43
C GLU A 306 -27.60 3.58 14.61
N ASP A 307 -27.07 2.71 13.73
CA ASP A 307 -25.74 2.11 13.87
C ASP A 307 -24.76 2.51 12.74
N TYR A 308 -25.17 3.43 11.86
CA TYR A 308 -24.36 3.81 10.71
C TYR A 308 -23.42 4.96 11.03
N TYR A 309 -22.14 4.75 10.76
CA TYR A 309 -21.16 5.82 10.61
C TYR A 309 -20.57 5.80 9.20
N PRO A 310 -20.33 6.99 8.59
CA PRO A 310 -19.94 7.08 7.21
C PRO A 310 -18.53 6.53 6.99
N ASP A 311 -18.25 6.05 5.79
CA ASP A 311 -16.93 5.67 5.34
C ASP A 311 -15.89 6.76 5.64
N ALA A 312 -14.67 6.34 5.95
CA ALA A 312 -13.54 7.23 6.11
C ALA A 312 -13.19 7.89 4.76
N ASP A 313 -12.86 9.17 4.80
CA ASP A 313 -12.61 10.03 3.64
C ASP A 313 -11.47 11.03 3.86
N LYS A 314 -10.53 10.69 4.75
CA LYS A 314 -9.43 11.56 5.21
C LYS A 314 -9.87 12.74 6.08
N THR A 315 -11.11 12.75 6.58
CA THR A 315 -11.53 13.70 7.61
C THR A 315 -11.19 13.17 9.00
N ILE A 316 -11.15 14.08 9.99
CA ILE A 316 -10.84 13.71 11.37
C ILE A 316 -11.89 12.75 11.93
N ARG A 317 -11.44 11.67 12.57
CA ARG A 317 -12.30 10.67 13.21
C ARG A 317 -11.79 10.36 14.63
N LEU A 318 -12.73 10.05 15.49
CA LEU A 318 -12.49 9.47 16.80
C LEU A 318 -12.77 7.97 16.70
N SER A 319 -11.75 7.15 16.97
CA SER A 319 -11.86 5.70 17.09
C SER A 319 -11.59 5.31 18.54
N TYR A 320 -12.38 4.41 19.12
CA TYR A 320 -12.22 3.98 20.49
C TYR A 320 -12.49 2.49 20.66
N GLY A 321 -12.04 1.94 21.78
CA GLY A 321 -12.20 0.54 22.13
C GLY A 321 -11.54 0.24 23.46
N THR A 322 -11.17 -1.02 23.66
CA THR A 322 -10.48 -1.49 24.85
C THR A 322 -9.17 -2.20 24.48
N ILE A 323 -8.19 -2.12 25.36
CA ILE A 323 -6.95 -2.88 25.28
C ILE A 323 -7.28 -4.34 25.56
N CYS A 324 -7.06 -5.25 24.60
CA CYS A 324 -7.49 -6.63 24.75
C CYS A 324 -6.64 -7.60 23.93
N ASP A 325 -6.59 -8.85 24.35
CA ASP A 325 -5.94 -9.94 23.63
C ASP A 325 -6.62 -10.20 22.27
N LEU A 326 -5.90 -10.83 21.37
CA LEU A 326 -6.45 -11.34 20.13
C LEU A 326 -6.75 -12.84 20.28
N PRO A 327 -8.02 -13.27 20.22
CA PRO A 327 -8.35 -14.69 20.23
C PRO A 327 -7.93 -15.37 18.91
N LEU A 328 -7.28 -16.53 19.02
CA LEU A 328 -6.83 -17.34 17.87
C LEU A 328 -7.66 -18.63 17.68
N GLY A 329 -8.70 -18.79 18.48
CA GLY A 329 -9.50 -20.03 18.52
C GLY A 329 -8.89 -21.09 19.46
N ASN A 330 -9.67 -22.13 19.75
CA ASN A 330 -9.28 -23.25 20.60
C ASN A 330 -8.69 -22.88 21.97
N GLY A 331 -9.12 -21.72 22.52
CA GLY A 331 -8.65 -21.22 23.81
C GLY A 331 -7.26 -20.56 23.77
N THR A 332 -6.62 -20.45 22.62
CA THR A 332 -5.37 -19.72 22.44
C THR A 332 -5.62 -18.24 22.19
N VAL A 333 -4.70 -17.40 22.69
CA VAL A 333 -4.73 -15.94 22.50
C VAL A 333 -3.32 -15.41 22.20
N LYS A 334 -3.23 -14.37 21.37
CA LYS A 334 -2.06 -13.49 21.38
C LYS A 334 -2.25 -12.45 22.48
N PRO A 335 -1.28 -12.29 23.42
CA PRO A 335 -1.38 -11.30 24.48
C PRO A 335 -1.53 -9.87 23.93
N TYR A 336 -2.24 -9.04 24.65
CA TYR A 336 -2.43 -7.63 24.29
C TYR A 336 -1.14 -6.80 24.26
N GLN A 337 -0.05 -7.28 24.85
CA GLN A 337 1.21 -6.55 24.96
C GLN A 337 2.38 -7.39 24.48
N THR A 338 3.28 -6.79 23.70
CA THR A 338 4.60 -7.32 23.36
C THR A 338 5.68 -6.67 24.21
N ARG A 339 6.85 -7.32 24.31
CA ARG A 339 7.97 -6.88 25.17
C ARG A 339 9.30 -6.94 24.42
N LEU A 340 10.30 -6.19 24.90
CA LEU A 340 11.63 -6.15 24.32
C LEU A 340 12.29 -7.55 24.28
N SER A 341 12.02 -8.42 25.26
CA SER A 341 12.47 -9.82 25.24
C SER A 341 12.02 -10.57 23.99
N GLY A 342 10.80 -10.30 23.50
CA GLY A 342 10.30 -10.87 22.25
C GLY A 342 11.05 -10.35 21.01
N VAL A 343 11.45 -9.08 21.01
CA VAL A 343 12.29 -8.49 19.95
C VAL A 343 13.65 -9.15 19.91
N ILE A 344 14.31 -9.34 21.10
CA ILE A 344 15.58 -10.04 21.23
C ILE A 344 15.47 -11.48 20.73
N ALA A 345 14.47 -12.24 21.20
CA ALA A 345 14.27 -13.62 20.78
C ALA A 345 14.07 -13.75 19.26
N LYS A 346 13.34 -12.80 18.66
CA LYS A 346 13.11 -12.76 17.21
C LYS A 346 14.41 -12.49 16.44
N ALA A 347 15.25 -11.59 16.92
CA ALA A 347 16.57 -11.32 16.34
C ALA A 347 17.48 -12.55 16.43
N ASP A 348 17.49 -13.25 17.57
CA ASP A 348 18.32 -14.45 17.80
C ASP A 348 17.94 -15.62 16.89
N VAL A 349 16.66 -15.84 16.66
CA VAL A 349 16.18 -16.90 15.74
C VAL A 349 16.50 -16.58 14.28
N ASN A 350 16.64 -15.30 13.92
CA ASN A 350 16.88 -14.84 12.56
C ASN A 350 18.31 -14.30 12.35
N MET A 351 19.29 -14.75 13.14
CA MET A 351 20.69 -14.32 13.01
C MET A 351 21.18 -14.45 11.57
N GLY A 352 21.86 -13.41 11.08
CA GLY A 352 22.38 -13.34 9.71
C GLY A 352 21.36 -12.86 8.66
N ASN A 353 20.13 -12.56 9.05
CA ASN A 353 19.18 -11.86 8.22
C ASN A 353 19.18 -10.37 8.59
N PRO A 354 19.63 -9.46 7.69
CA PRO A 354 19.73 -8.02 7.98
C PRO A 354 18.41 -7.36 8.41
N ASP A 355 17.27 -7.93 8.03
CA ASP A 355 15.95 -7.41 8.39
C ASP A 355 15.64 -7.55 9.89
N PHE A 356 16.40 -8.41 10.60
CA PHE A 356 16.26 -8.67 12.03
C PHE A 356 17.51 -8.27 12.84
N ASP A 357 18.43 -7.52 12.23
CA ASP A 357 19.62 -7.04 12.93
C ASP A 357 19.22 -6.10 14.07
N LEU A 358 19.73 -6.42 15.26
CA LEU A 358 19.48 -5.65 16.46
C LEU A 358 20.74 -4.86 16.87
N PRO A 359 20.62 -3.53 17.11
CA PRO A 359 21.75 -2.75 17.59
C PRO A 359 22.31 -3.30 18.92
N GLU A 360 23.62 -3.50 18.99
CA GLU A 360 24.32 -4.02 20.17
C GLU A 360 23.99 -3.26 21.45
N LYS A 361 23.87 -1.92 21.36
CA LYS A 361 23.48 -1.08 22.48
C LYS A 361 22.11 -1.42 23.05
N LEU A 362 21.13 -1.78 22.19
CA LEU A 362 19.81 -2.17 22.65
C LEU A 362 19.84 -3.51 23.39
N ARG A 363 20.64 -4.46 22.87
CA ARG A 363 20.89 -5.76 23.52
C ARG A 363 21.54 -5.58 24.90
N THR A 364 22.57 -4.76 25.00
CA THR A 364 23.27 -4.46 26.28
C THR A 364 22.31 -3.84 27.32
N LEU A 365 21.45 -2.90 26.90
CA LEU A 365 20.43 -2.32 27.78
C LEU A 365 19.42 -3.36 28.28
N TRP A 366 19.03 -4.30 27.41
CA TRP A 366 18.12 -5.37 27.79
C TRP A 366 18.79 -6.38 28.76
N GLU A 367 20.01 -6.82 28.49
CA GLU A 367 20.77 -7.77 29.33
C GLU A 367 21.04 -7.19 30.73
N SER A 368 21.39 -5.90 30.80
CA SER A 368 21.61 -5.20 32.07
C SER A 368 20.30 -4.81 32.77
N LYS A 369 19.15 -5.02 32.14
CA LYS A 369 17.82 -4.57 32.60
C LYS A 369 17.75 -3.08 32.94
N ASP A 370 18.56 -2.27 32.25
CA ASP A 370 18.56 -0.82 32.45
C ASP A 370 17.40 -0.14 31.69
N PHE A 371 16.20 -0.49 32.10
CA PHE A 371 14.95 0.09 31.54
C PHE A 371 14.53 1.40 32.23
N GLY A 372 15.22 1.78 33.31
CA GLY A 372 14.85 2.93 34.12
C GLY A 372 13.42 2.82 34.66
N ARG A 373 12.68 3.91 34.60
CA ARG A 373 11.28 4.00 35.04
C ARG A 373 10.25 3.42 34.05
N TYR A 374 10.71 2.92 32.90
CA TYR A 374 9.85 2.44 31.81
C TYR A 374 9.64 0.93 31.83
N GLY A 375 10.46 0.21 32.60
CA GLY A 375 10.38 -1.24 32.77
C GLY A 375 9.17 -1.67 33.60
N GLU A 376 8.65 -2.84 33.28
CA GLU A 376 7.55 -3.49 33.97
C GLU A 376 7.82 -5.00 34.09
N ASN A 377 7.73 -5.54 35.32
CA ASN A 377 7.97 -6.98 35.59
C ASN A 377 9.31 -7.51 35.09
N GLY A 378 10.37 -6.68 35.15
CA GLY A 378 11.74 -7.06 34.74
C GLY A 378 11.96 -7.09 33.23
N ASP A 379 11.07 -6.53 32.45
CA ASP A 379 11.15 -6.36 30.98
C ASP A 379 10.64 -4.98 30.57
N LEU A 380 10.70 -4.66 29.27
CA LEU A 380 10.22 -3.40 28.72
C LEU A 380 9.03 -3.66 27.80
N PRO A 381 7.85 -3.08 28.03
CA PRO A 381 6.75 -3.06 27.07
C PRO A 381 7.17 -2.41 25.77
N ALA A 382 6.80 -3.01 24.61
CA ALA A 382 7.15 -2.50 23.30
C ALA A 382 5.91 -2.01 22.53
N ASP A 383 4.97 -2.90 22.28
CA ASP A 383 3.73 -2.59 21.58
C ASP A 383 2.54 -3.20 22.33
N PHE A 384 1.35 -2.69 22.02
CA PHE A 384 0.10 -3.27 22.52
C PHE A 384 -1.01 -3.18 21.49
N ILE A 385 -2.10 -3.92 21.71
CA ILE A 385 -3.23 -3.99 20.79
C ILE A 385 -4.55 -3.62 21.46
N MET A 386 -5.46 -3.04 20.67
CA MET A 386 -6.82 -2.71 21.07
C MET A 386 -7.82 -3.04 19.95
N ASN A 387 -9.10 -3.17 20.27
CA ASN A 387 -10.17 -3.51 19.33
C ASN A 387 -10.85 -2.28 18.68
N GLY A 388 -10.10 -1.21 18.44
CA GLY A 388 -10.59 -0.02 17.77
C GLY A 388 -10.69 -0.15 16.26
N ASP A 389 -11.51 0.71 15.65
CA ASP A 389 -11.68 0.77 14.19
C ASP A 389 -10.79 1.86 13.60
N VAL A 390 -9.68 1.45 12.97
CA VAL A 390 -8.74 2.35 12.28
C VAL A 390 -8.36 1.77 10.91
N THR A 391 -7.90 2.63 10.01
CA THR A 391 -7.33 2.21 8.71
C THR A 391 -6.10 3.04 8.36
N GLY A 392 -5.50 2.77 7.19
CA GLY A 392 -4.38 3.54 6.65
C GLY A 392 -4.66 5.04 6.67
N GLY A 393 -3.73 5.83 7.21
CA GLY A 393 -3.91 7.24 7.53
C GLY A 393 -3.93 7.53 9.02
N ASN A 394 -4.26 6.55 9.87
CA ASN A 394 -4.14 6.67 11.32
C ASN A 394 -2.70 6.49 11.85
N SER A 395 -1.75 6.07 11.03
CA SER A 395 -0.34 5.92 11.42
C SER A 395 0.20 7.22 12.03
N GLY A 396 0.77 7.13 13.26
CA GLY A 396 1.23 8.28 14.05
C GLY A 396 0.14 8.98 14.85
N SER A 397 -1.12 8.55 14.77
CA SER A 397 -2.21 9.13 15.58
C SER A 397 -1.98 8.86 17.07
N PRO A 398 -2.24 9.84 17.95
CA PRO A 398 -2.13 9.65 19.38
C PRO A 398 -3.17 8.65 19.88
N LEU A 399 -2.76 7.74 20.75
CA LEU A 399 -3.66 6.89 21.49
C LEU A 399 -3.73 7.38 22.95
N LEU A 400 -4.95 7.64 23.42
CA LEU A 400 -5.23 8.26 24.71
C LEU A 400 -5.97 7.28 25.62
N ASN A 401 -5.67 7.35 26.93
CA ASN A 401 -6.43 6.64 27.96
C ASN A 401 -7.73 7.41 28.32
N ALA A 402 -8.51 6.86 29.25
CA ALA A 402 -9.75 7.48 29.74
C ALA A 402 -9.56 8.86 30.39
N LYS A 403 -8.33 9.22 30.81
CA LYS A 403 -7.99 10.55 31.35
C LYS A 403 -7.57 11.54 30.27
N GLY A 404 -7.54 11.13 28.98
CA GLY A 404 -7.05 11.94 27.86
C GLY A 404 -5.52 12.06 27.82
N GLU A 405 -4.79 11.16 28.47
CA GLU A 405 -3.34 11.15 28.47
C GLU A 405 -2.80 10.23 27.37
N LEU A 406 -1.70 10.62 26.73
CA LEU A 406 -1.04 9.86 25.69
C LEU A 406 -0.37 8.61 26.28
N ILE A 407 -0.80 7.44 25.85
CA ILE A 407 -0.26 6.14 26.24
C ILE A 407 0.42 5.37 25.09
N GLY A 408 0.22 5.78 23.84
CA GLY A 408 0.81 5.14 22.69
C GLY A 408 0.58 5.90 21.39
N LEU A 409 1.14 5.35 20.32
CA LEU A 409 0.96 5.84 18.94
C LEU A 409 0.45 4.69 18.07
N VAL A 410 -0.62 4.92 17.33
CA VAL A 410 -1.12 3.96 16.33
C VAL A 410 -0.12 3.84 15.20
N PHE A 411 0.23 2.61 14.77
CA PHE A 411 1.11 2.47 13.60
C PHE A 411 0.73 1.34 12.64
N ASP A 412 0.00 0.30 13.08
CA ASP A 412 -0.38 -0.82 12.22
C ASP A 412 -1.67 -1.50 12.70
N CYS A 413 -2.07 -2.58 12.02
CA CYS A 413 -3.12 -3.48 12.40
C CYS A 413 -2.65 -4.93 12.28
N ASN A 414 -3.32 -5.87 12.97
CA ASN A 414 -3.01 -7.29 12.86
C ASN A 414 -3.34 -7.85 11.48
N TRP A 415 -2.79 -9.02 11.16
CA TRP A 415 -2.98 -9.68 9.85
C TRP A 415 -4.44 -10.03 9.58
N GLU A 416 -5.17 -10.39 10.61
CA GLU A 416 -6.60 -10.71 10.58
C GLU A 416 -7.48 -9.48 10.25
N SER A 417 -6.92 -8.26 10.34
CA SER A 417 -7.62 -7.00 10.04
C SER A 417 -7.56 -6.58 8.55
N MET A 418 -7.06 -7.41 7.65
CA MET A 418 -6.88 -7.00 6.24
C MET A 418 -8.19 -6.68 5.52
N THR A 419 -9.33 -7.15 6.02
CA THR A 419 -10.67 -6.84 5.49
C THR A 419 -11.34 -5.64 6.14
N ARG A 420 -10.69 -4.98 7.11
CA ARG A 420 -11.29 -3.90 7.94
C ARG A 420 -11.91 -2.76 7.13
N ASP A 421 -11.41 -2.48 5.93
CA ASP A 421 -11.90 -1.36 5.12
C ASP A 421 -13.30 -1.60 4.54
N PHE A 422 -13.75 -2.84 4.45
CA PHE A 422 -15.07 -3.22 3.93
C PHE A 422 -15.85 -4.19 4.83
N ASN A 423 -15.19 -4.81 5.81
CA ASN A 423 -15.80 -5.69 6.81
C ASN A 423 -15.03 -5.55 8.13
N PHE A 424 -15.48 -4.67 9.03
CA PHE A 424 -14.90 -4.54 10.36
C PHE A 424 -15.49 -5.59 11.30
N ASP A 425 -14.62 -6.28 12.04
CA ASP A 425 -14.96 -7.29 13.02
C ASP A 425 -14.22 -6.99 14.34
N GLN A 426 -14.95 -6.54 15.35
CA GLN A 426 -14.39 -6.11 16.64
C GLN A 426 -13.72 -7.26 17.40
N ASP A 427 -14.13 -8.51 17.15
CA ASP A 427 -13.56 -9.66 17.84
C ASP A 427 -12.21 -10.10 17.24
N LEU A 428 -11.96 -9.82 15.95
CA LEU A 428 -10.74 -10.23 15.25
C LEU A 428 -9.79 -9.07 14.94
N HIS A 429 -10.34 -7.88 14.69
CA HIS A 429 -9.50 -6.75 14.28
C HIS A 429 -8.86 -6.08 15.48
N ARG A 430 -7.56 -5.84 15.38
CA ARG A 430 -6.76 -5.16 16.39
C ARG A 430 -5.92 -4.06 15.78
N VAL A 431 -5.95 -2.92 16.43
CA VAL A 431 -5.01 -1.82 16.19
C VAL A 431 -3.73 -2.13 16.93
N ILE A 432 -2.58 -1.98 16.29
CA ILE A 432 -1.27 -2.13 16.91
C ILE A 432 -0.73 -0.75 17.24
N CYS A 433 -0.34 -0.55 18.48
CA CYS A 433 0.10 0.72 19.03
C CYS A 433 1.49 0.57 19.65
N LEU A 434 2.40 1.49 19.31
CA LEU A 434 3.67 1.63 20.02
C LEU A 434 3.40 2.09 21.46
N ASP A 435 3.96 1.39 22.44
CA ASP A 435 3.89 1.82 23.85
C ASP A 435 4.72 3.10 24.05
N VAL A 436 4.13 4.12 24.65
CA VAL A 436 4.84 5.37 24.89
C VAL A 436 6.06 5.18 25.78
N ARG A 437 6.05 4.17 26.69
CA ARG A 437 7.21 3.83 27.53
C ARG A 437 8.40 3.35 26.70
N TYR A 438 8.16 2.60 25.62
CA TYR A 438 9.22 2.20 24.69
C TYR A 438 9.83 3.42 23.97
N LEU A 439 8.99 4.32 23.49
CA LEU A 439 9.44 5.57 22.85
C LEU A 439 10.29 6.41 23.82
N LEU A 440 9.82 6.58 25.06
CA LEU A 440 10.56 7.34 26.08
C LEU A 440 11.88 6.64 26.46
N PHE A 441 11.89 5.31 26.58
CA PHE A 441 13.10 4.53 26.83
C PHE A 441 14.13 4.69 25.71
N ILE A 442 13.72 4.57 24.44
CA ILE A 442 14.61 4.79 23.31
C ILE A 442 15.18 6.21 23.34
N THR A 443 14.37 7.20 23.66
CA THR A 443 14.82 8.60 23.72
C THR A 443 15.79 8.83 24.89
N GLU A 444 15.48 8.36 26.10
CA GLU A 444 16.28 8.58 27.30
C GLU A 444 17.51 7.69 27.40
N LYS A 445 17.31 6.36 27.32
CA LYS A 445 18.38 5.37 27.61
C LYS A 445 19.20 5.05 26.37
N TYR A 446 18.55 4.83 25.23
CA TYR A 446 19.25 4.48 24.00
C TYR A 446 19.87 5.69 23.33
N ALA A 447 19.11 6.74 23.02
CA ALA A 447 19.60 7.94 22.34
C ALA A 447 20.27 8.95 23.31
N ARG A 448 20.00 8.89 24.61
CA ARG A 448 20.50 9.82 25.66
C ARG A 448 20.11 11.28 25.42
N VAL A 449 18.89 11.52 24.93
CA VAL A 449 18.38 12.86 24.62
C VAL A 449 17.49 13.33 25.79
N ASN A 450 18.10 13.55 26.95
CA ASN A 450 17.39 13.83 28.21
C ASN A 450 16.61 15.15 28.21
N TYR A 451 17.02 16.15 27.44
CA TYR A 451 16.31 17.42 27.36
C TYR A 451 14.90 17.27 26.76
N ILE A 452 14.73 16.38 25.75
CA ILE A 452 13.41 16.08 25.18
C ILE A 452 12.53 15.43 26.24
N ILE A 453 13.08 14.51 27.04
CA ILE A 453 12.33 13.86 28.11
C ILE A 453 11.89 14.86 29.19
N ALA A 454 12.76 15.80 29.55
CA ALA A 454 12.43 16.86 30.49
C ALA A 454 11.28 17.74 29.97
N GLU A 455 11.28 18.07 28.69
CA GLU A 455 10.22 18.84 28.05
C GLU A 455 8.89 18.06 28.00
N ILE A 456 8.93 16.79 27.53
CA ILE A 456 7.73 15.94 27.39
C ILE A 456 7.07 15.68 28.75
N LEU A 457 7.84 15.42 29.79
CA LEU A 457 7.32 15.08 31.13
C LEU A 457 7.16 16.28 32.06
N GLY A 458 7.42 17.49 31.59
CA GLY A 458 7.23 18.74 32.33
C GLY A 458 8.15 18.86 33.54
N LYS A 459 9.40 18.40 33.44
CA LYS A 459 10.39 18.41 34.52
C LYS A 459 11.53 19.36 34.23
#